data_c4839b2c9dfd97243abcfc612c6fd01e
#
_entry.id   c4839b2c9dfd97243abcfc612c6fd01e
#
_cell.length_a   1.000
_cell.length_b   1.000
_cell.length_c   1.000
_cell.angle_alpha   90.00
_cell.angle_beta   90.00
_cell.angle_gamma   90.00
#
_symmetry.space_group_name_H-M   'P 1'
#
loop_
_entity.id
_entity.type
_entity.pdbx_description
1 polymer ?
#
loop_
_entity_poly.entity_id
_entity_poly.type
_entity_poly.pdbx_seq_one_letter_code
_entity_poly.pdbx_strand_id
1 'polypeptide(L)'
;MNMYLLMITLLSIVIVILGVSWWRWHAFISLTIASLFLAIMSGMPMDKIVSAYETGVGSVLGHLVGILVLGTILGKMMAESGAGMQVAEFFIKSFGIKNLPWAMLIAGFIIGIPVFFEVGILILLPLVISIHKTTKQNILLIALPAIAGLSVVHGLVPPHPGAIVAIGIYKANLGKVLLYSLIITFFAAIIAGPIFAKWIHKRVIPENEPELIRVNTKSKKLPGIGVSFLVILLPVMLMVLAAAAPYVPLSTTLMKMVTLIGSPIIALLIACFAAFYFLGFRQGIDKKAIKKVTEDSLLPIGSIVAIIGAGGGFKQILIDSGVGNAIAQMSEHLALSPIVLAFMVAGLIRIATGSATVALTTAAGIVSPIVENTTGVNLELLVIATGAGALMFSHVNDAGFWMVKEYLGLTVKETFKTWTVLETLLSFIAFGGVLLLDMFV
;
A
#
# COMPACT_ATOMS: atom_id res chain seq x y z
N MET A 1 37.76 -2.15 3.55
CA MET A 1 36.91 -1.50 2.53
C MET A 1 35.42 -1.73 2.82
N ASN A 2 34.99 -2.96 3.10
CA ASN A 2 33.58 -3.29 3.34
C ASN A 2 32.96 -2.56 4.54
N MET A 3 33.66 -2.44 5.68
CA MET A 3 33.16 -1.75 6.88
C MET A 3 32.94 -0.26 6.63
N TYR A 4 33.79 0.40 5.86
CA TYR A 4 33.62 1.81 5.48
C TYR A 4 32.37 2.01 4.62
N LEU A 5 32.15 1.17 3.59
CA LEU A 5 30.96 1.22 2.75
C LEU A 5 29.68 0.98 3.57
N LEU A 6 29.70 0.07 4.52
CA LEU A 6 28.57 -0.18 5.42
C LEU A 6 28.28 1.03 6.32
N MET A 7 29.33 1.67 6.85
CA MET A 7 29.20 2.85 7.69
C MET A 7 28.59 4.05 6.95
N ILE A 8 29.06 4.32 5.72
CA ILE A 8 28.48 5.42 4.92
C ILE A 8 27.07 5.11 4.46
N THR A 9 26.74 3.85 4.21
CA THR A 9 25.37 3.42 3.92
C THR A 9 24.46 3.66 5.12
N LEU A 10 24.89 3.25 6.32
CA LEU A 10 24.14 3.50 7.54
C LEU A 10 23.94 5.00 7.77
N LEU A 11 24.98 5.82 7.55
CA LEU A 11 24.87 7.27 7.64
C LEU A 11 23.89 7.85 6.60
N SER A 12 23.89 7.33 5.37
CA SER A 12 22.91 7.75 4.35
C SER A 12 21.48 7.45 4.76
N ILE A 13 21.22 6.29 5.40
CA ILE A 13 19.91 5.95 5.95
C ILE A 13 19.55 6.90 7.11
N VAL A 14 20.49 7.21 7.99
CA VAL A 14 20.30 8.18 9.07
C VAL A 14 19.95 9.57 8.50
N ILE A 15 20.57 10.00 7.39
CA ILE A 15 20.21 11.25 6.70
C ILE A 15 18.75 11.22 6.24
N VAL A 16 18.26 10.12 5.65
CA VAL A 16 16.85 9.99 5.27
C VAL A 16 15.96 10.12 6.49
N ILE A 17 16.26 9.39 7.56
CA ILE A 17 15.46 9.39 8.80
C ILE A 17 15.43 10.78 9.43
N LEU A 18 16.57 11.41 9.64
CA LEU A 18 16.66 12.75 10.24
C LEU A 18 16.02 13.80 9.33
N GLY A 19 16.22 13.72 8.01
CA GLY A 19 15.61 14.62 7.03
C GLY A 19 14.10 14.62 7.15
N VAL A 20 13.49 13.44 7.15
CA VAL A 20 12.01 13.34 7.20
C VAL A 20 11.47 13.61 8.61
N SER A 21 12.08 13.02 9.65
CA SER A 21 11.51 13.01 11.01
C SER A 21 11.85 14.29 11.81
N TRP A 22 13.08 14.76 11.72
CA TRP A 22 13.56 15.89 12.52
C TRP A 22 13.47 17.23 11.80
N TRP A 23 14.05 17.29 10.57
CA TRP A 23 14.01 18.51 9.76
C TRP A 23 12.71 18.69 8.99
N ARG A 24 11.83 17.68 8.96
CA ARG A 24 10.54 17.67 8.26
C ARG A 24 10.66 18.00 6.78
N TRP A 25 11.77 17.60 6.17
CA TRP A 25 11.95 17.70 4.73
C TRP A 25 11.03 16.72 4.00
N HIS A 26 10.65 17.08 2.80
CA HIS A 26 9.97 16.14 1.92
C HIS A 26 10.88 14.92 1.67
N ALA A 27 10.31 13.70 1.68
CA ALA A 27 11.10 12.46 1.56
C ALA A 27 11.92 12.39 0.25
N PHE A 28 11.43 13.00 -0.85
CA PHE A 28 12.18 13.17 -2.09
C PHE A 28 13.51 13.87 -1.85
N ILE A 29 13.52 14.99 -1.15
CA ILE A 29 14.73 15.77 -0.84
C ILE A 29 15.68 14.95 0.02
N SER A 30 15.16 14.32 1.07
CA SER A 30 15.97 13.48 1.98
C SER A 30 16.63 12.31 1.27
N LEU A 31 15.90 11.61 0.43
CA LEU A 31 16.41 10.49 -0.39
C LEU A 31 17.45 10.96 -1.41
N THR A 32 17.22 12.09 -2.06
CA THR A 32 18.16 12.65 -3.05
C THR A 32 19.47 13.07 -2.38
N ILE A 33 19.40 13.77 -1.23
CA ILE A 33 20.60 14.15 -0.45
C ILE A 33 21.35 12.92 0.02
N ALA A 34 20.65 11.91 0.54
CA ALA A 34 21.26 10.66 0.98
C ALA A 34 21.93 9.90 -0.17
N SER A 35 21.33 9.92 -1.37
CA SER A 35 21.90 9.34 -2.59
C SER A 35 23.21 10.03 -2.97
N LEU A 36 23.22 11.37 -3.02
CA LEU A 36 24.41 12.15 -3.35
C LEU A 36 25.50 11.98 -2.30
N PHE A 37 25.15 11.99 -1.02
CA PHE A 37 26.09 11.72 0.07
C PHE A 37 26.74 10.34 -0.10
N LEU A 38 25.94 9.31 -0.31
CA LEU A 38 26.43 7.95 -0.51
C LEU A 38 27.37 7.85 -1.73
N ALA A 39 26.98 8.43 -2.86
CA ALA A 39 27.75 8.40 -4.10
C ALA A 39 29.12 9.05 -3.92
N ILE A 40 29.16 10.26 -3.32
CA ILE A 40 30.40 10.99 -3.08
C ILE A 40 31.30 10.25 -2.11
N MET A 41 30.75 9.81 -0.98
CA MET A 41 31.52 9.14 0.07
C MET A 41 32.00 7.75 -0.32
N SER A 42 31.30 7.06 -1.23
CA SER A 42 31.77 5.76 -1.79
C SER A 42 32.85 5.91 -2.85
N GLY A 43 33.17 7.15 -3.26
CA GLY A 43 34.21 7.39 -4.28
C GLY A 43 33.73 7.17 -5.71
N MET A 44 32.43 7.27 -5.99
CA MET A 44 31.90 7.22 -7.36
C MET A 44 32.47 8.37 -8.20
N PRO A 45 32.81 8.13 -9.48
CA PRO A 45 33.22 9.21 -10.39
C PRO A 45 32.15 10.32 -10.47
N MET A 46 32.57 11.56 -10.26
CA MET A 46 31.64 12.72 -10.18
C MET A 46 30.77 12.88 -11.44
N ASP A 47 31.31 12.58 -12.59
CA ASP A 47 30.64 12.62 -13.89
C ASP A 47 29.54 11.55 -14.04
N LYS A 48 29.58 10.48 -13.23
CA LYS A 48 28.61 9.37 -13.26
C LYS A 48 27.50 9.49 -12.23
N ILE A 49 27.65 10.31 -11.19
CA ILE A 49 26.70 10.37 -10.07
C ILE A 49 25.30 10.76 -10.56
N VAL A 50 25.19 11.84 -11.35
CA VAL A 50 23.89 12.34 -11.82
C VAL A 50 23.25 11.33 -12.77
N SER A 51 23.99 10.81 -13.74
CA SER A 51 23.48 9.82 -14.70
C SER A 51 23.04 8.50 -14.05
N ALA A 52 23.74 8.03 -13.03
CA ALA A 52 23.33 6.87 -12.23
C ALA A 52 22.01 7.14 -11.48
N TYR A 53 21.90 8.28 -10.81
CA TYR A 53 20.67 8.69 -10.12
C TYR A 53 19.49 8.78 -11.09
N GLU A 54 19.66 9.47 -12.22
CA GLU A 54 18.61 9.61 -13.26
C GLU A 54 18.20 8.27 -13.87
N THR A 55 19.16 7.36 -14.08
CA THR A 55 18.88 6.00 -14.55
C THR A 55 17.99 5.25 -13.55
N GLY A 56 18.31 5.35 -12.27
CA GLY A 56 17.51 4.74 -11.20
C GLY A 56 16.10 5.31 -11.13
N VAL A 57 15.97 6.65 -11.17
CA VAL A 57 14.67 7.35 -11.22
C VAL A 57 13.85 6.90 -12.44
N GLY A 58 14.45 6.96 -13.62
CA GLY A 58 13.78 6.64 -14.88
C GLY A 58 13.35 5.17 -14.97
N SER A 59 14.19 4.24 -14.53
CA SER A 59 13.89 2.81 -14.56
C SER A 59 12.68 2.45 -13.69
N VAL A 60 12.57 3.03 -12.51
CA VAL A 60 11.46 2.77 -11.60
C VAL A 60 10.18 3.49 -12.06
N LEU A 61 10.26 4.77 -12.39
CA LEU A 61 9.11 5.55 -12.82
C LEU A 61 8.55 5.08 -14.16
N GLY A 62 9.39 4.67 -15.10
CA GLY A 62 8.96 4.18 -16.42
C GLY A 62 7.96 3.01 -16.32
N HIS A 63 8.13 2.15 -15.35
CA HIS A 63 7.21 1.01 -15.13
C HIS A 63 5.99 1.36 -14.29
N LEU A 64 6.06 2.39 -13.42
CA LEU A 64 5.10 2.57 -12.33
C LEU A 64 4.12 3.73 -12.53
N VAL A 65 4.52 4.81 -13.20
CA VAL A 65 3.70 6.03 -13.32
C VAL A 65 2.32 5.73 -13.91
N GLY A 66 2.24 4.93 -14.97
CA GLY A 66 0.97 4.58 -15.60
C GLY A 66 0.02 3.84 -14.65
N ILE A 67 0.56 2.91 -13.87
CA ILE A 67 -0.22 2.11 -12.89
C ILE A 67 -0.74 3.02 -11.77
N LEU A 68 0.11 3.90 -11.25
CA LEU A 68 -0.24 4.84 -10.18
C LEU A 68 -1.34 5.80 -10.63
N VAL A 69 -1.18 6.41 -11.80
CA VAL A 69 -2.16 7.33 -12.38
C VAL A 69 -3.51 6.65 -12.58
N LEU A 70 -3.54 5.49 -13.25
CA LEU A 70 -4.79 4.79 -13.53
C LEU A 70 -5.46 4.26 -12.26
N GLY A 71 -4.69 3.74 -11.30
CA GLY A 71 -5.22 3.28 -10.01
C GLY A 71 -5.88 4.40 -9.23
N THR A 72 -5.27 5.60 -9.20
CA THR A 72 -5.84 6.76 -8.50
C THR A 72 -7.09 7.30 -9.19
N ILE A 73 -7.11 7.34 -10.54
CA ILE A 73 -8.30 7.73 -11.30
C ILE A 73 -9.45 6.77 -10.99
N LEU A 74 -9.20 5.47 -11.01
CA LEU A 74 -10.20 4.46 -10.69
C LEU A 74 -10.74 4.63 -9.27
N GLY A 75 -9.85 4.78 -8.27
CA GLY A 75 -10.22 5.02 -6.88
C GLY A 75 -11.07 6.28 -6.69
N LYS A 76 -10.70 7.39 -7.33
CA LYS A 76 -11.45 8.65 -7.28
C LYS A 76 -12.84 8.52 -7.94
N MET A 77 -12.93 7.85 -9.08
CA MET A 77 -14.22 7.58 -9.75
C MET A 77 -15.15 6.75 -8.87
N MET A 78 -14.62 5.77 -8.15
CA MET A 78 -15.41 4.96 -7.22
C MET A 78 -15.90 5.76 -6.02
N ALA A 79 -15.08 6.67 -5.49
CA ALA A 79 -15.46 7.56 -4.40
C ALA A 79 -16.58 8.51 -4.84
N GLU A 80 -16.39 9.20 -5.97
CA GLU A 80 -17.35 10.20 -6.48
C GLU A 80 -18.70 9.62 -6.93
N SER A 81 -18.70 8.37 -7.42
CA SER A 81 -19.93 7.69 -7.85
C SER A 81 -20.73 7.06 -6.70
N GLY A 82 -20.12 6.90 -5.51
CA GLY A 82 -20.72 6.17 -4.39
C GLY A 82 -20.66 4.64 -4.54
N ALA A 83 -19.90 4.11 -5.50
CA ALA A 83 -19.77 2.66 -5.70
C ALA A 83 -19.21 1.93 -4.46
N GLY A 84 -18.23 2.54 -3.77
CA GLY A 84 -17.70 2.00 -2.52
C GLY A 84 -18.75 1.94 -1.41
N MET A 85 -19.57 2.99 -1.25
CA MET A 85 -20.67 3.00 -0.27
C MET A 85 -21.70 1.90 -0.56
N GLN A 86 -22.07 1.71 -1.84
CA GLN A 86 -22.99 0.67 -2.27
C GLN A 86 -22.50 -0.75 -1.90
N VAL A 87 -21.20 -1.01 -2.07
CA VAL A 87 -20.60 -2.29 -1.67
C VAL A 87 -20.64 -2.48 -0.15
N ALA A 88 -20.32 -1.45 0.62
CA ALA A 88 -20.38 -1.52 2.07
C ALA A 88 -21.80 -1.76 2.59
N GLU A 89 -22.81 -1.03 2.08
CA GLU A 89 -24.22 -1.24 2.41
C GLU A 89 -24.70 -2.66 2.08
N PHE A 90 -24.26 -3.23 0.96
CA PHE A 90 -24.60 -4.59 0.59
C PHE A 90 -24.11 -5.60 1.64
N PHE A 91 -22.86 -5.51 2.08
CA PHE A 91 -22.34 -6.42 3.10
C PHE A 91 -23.05 -6.25 4.44
N ILE A 92 -23.38 -5.03 4.84
CA ILE A 92 -24.11 -4.78 6.08
C ILE A 92 -25.51 -5.42 6.03
N LYS A 93 -26.22 -5.26 4.92
CA LYS A 93 -27.53 -5.90 4.71
C LYS A 93 -27.44 -7.43 4.69
N SER A 94 -26.39 -7.98 4.08
CA SER A 94 -26.20 -9.42 3.94
C SER A 94 -25.81 -10.10 5.26
N PHE A 95 -24.94 -9.49 6.05
CA PHE A 95 -24.42 -10.09 7.29
C PHE A 95 -25.30 -9.75 8.51
N GLY A 96 -26.07 -8.67 8.43
CA GLY A 96 -26.90 -8.16 9.52
C GLY A 96 -26.09 -7.52 10.65
N ILE A 97 -26.81 -6.88 11.61
CA ILE A 97 -26.21 -6.10 12.70
C ILE A 97 -25.34 -6.96 13.64
N LYS A 98 -25.70 -8.23 13.84
CA LYS A 98 -24.94 -9.14 14.72
C LYS A 98 -23.53 -9.43 14.21
N ASN A 99 -23.35 -9.46 12.90
CA ASN A 99 -22.07 -9.74 12.23
C ASN A 99 -21.44 -8.50 11.62
N LEU A 100 -21.82 -7.33 12.08
CA LEU A 100 -21.35 -6.04 11.57
C LEU A 100 -19.82 -5.91 11.47
N PRO A 101 -19.00 -6.36 12.43
CA PRO A 101 -17.54 -6.31 12.29
C PRO A 101 -17.02 -7.08 11.07
N TRP A 102 -17.65 -8.20 10.72
CA TRP A 102 -17.28 -8.99 9.53
C TRP A 102 -17.70 -8.31 8.24
N ALA A 103 -18.91 -7.75 8.20
CA ALA A 103 -19.38 -6.96 7.06
C ALA A 103 -18.45 -5.78 6.77
N MET A 104 -18.05 -5.06 7.82
CA MET A 104 -17.15 -3.91 7.73
C MET A 104 -15.73 -4.30 7.32
N LEU A 105 -15.21 -5.43 7.79
CA LEU A 105 -13.93 -5.97 7.34
C LEU A 105 -13.95 -6.22 5.82
N ILE A 106 -14.94 -6.98 5.35
CA ILE A 106 -15.02 -7.36 3.93
C ILE A 106 -15.24 -6.12 3.06
N ALA A 107 -16.09 -5.19 3.50
CA ALA A 107 -16.29 -3.92 2.81
C ALA A 107 -14.98 -3.12 2.70
N GLY A 108 -14.27 -2.94 3.81
CA GLY A 108 -12.99 -2.24 3.84
C GLY A 108 -11.94 -2.93 2.98
N PHE A 109 -11.86 -4.26 3.04
CA PHE A 109 -10.93 -5.06 2.25
C PHE A 109 -11.18 -4.89 0.74
N ILE A 110 -12.43 -5.06 0.29
CA ILE A 110 -12.77 -4.96 -1.13
C ILE A 110 -12.64 -3.53 -1.66
N ILE A 111 -13.13 -2.53 -0.90
CA ILE A 111 -12.99 -1.12 -1.27
C ILE A 111 -11.52 -0.71 -1.29
N GLY A 112 -10.73 -1.22 -0.35
CA GLY A 112 -9.30 -0.96 -0.26
C GLY A 112 -8.50 -1.40 -1.48
N ILE A 113 -8.93 -2.39 -2.25
CA ILE A 113 -8.16 -2.89 -3.40
C ILE A 113 -7.80 -1.78 -4.40
N PRO A 114 -8.75 -0.97 -4.92
CA PRO A 114 -8.44 0.10 -5.86
C PRO A 114 -8.33 1.49 -5.20
N VAL A 115 -8.61 1.64 -3.91
CA VAL A 115 -8.75 2.94 -3.25
C VAL A 115 -7.65 3.14 -2.21
N PHE A 116 -6.99 4.30 -2.22
CA PHE A 116 -6.03 4.66 -1.17
C PHE A 116 -6.68 4.68 0.21
N PHE A 117 -5.90 4.35 1.23
CA PHE A 117 -6.35 4.26 2.62
C PHE A 117 -7.14 5.49 3.08
N GLU A 118 -6.61 6.69 2.84
CA GLU A 118 -7.21 7.95 3.24
C GLU A 118 -8.58 8.17 2.57
N VAL A 119 -8.68 7.87 1.29
CA VAL A 119 -9.93 7.98 0.53
C VAL A 119 -10.92 6.89 0.97
N GLY A 120 -10.44 5.68 1.24
CA GLY A 120 -11.25 4.57 1.75
C GLY A 120 -11.91 4.90 3.09
N ILE A 121 -11.16 5.50 4.02
CA ILE A 121 -11.72 5.98 5.30
C ILE A 121 -12.82 7.01 5.05
N LEU A 122 -12.58 8.02 4.20
CA LEU A 122 -13.56 9.07 3.90
C LEU A 122 -14.85 8.52 3.28
N ILE A 123 -14.77 7.46 2.47
CA ILE A 123 -15.94 6.77 1.90
C ILE A 123 -16.74 6.05 2.98
N LEU A 124 -16.05 5.35 3.90
CA LEU A 124 -16.71 4.49 4.89
C LEU A 124 -17.15 5.26 6.15
N LEU A 125 -16.52 6.38 6.46
CA LEU A 125 -16.76 7.13 7.69
C LEU A 125 -18.24 7.56 7.89
N PRO A 126 -18.94 8.14 6.89
CA PRO A 126 -20.35 8.51 7.05
C PRO A 126 -21.23 7.31 7.40
N LEU A 127 -20.92 6.16 6.81
CA LEU A 127 -21.61 4.91 7.06
C LEU A 127 -21.33 4.38 8.47
N VAL A 128 -20.06 4.39 8.91
CA VAL A 128 -19.64 4.02 10.27
C VAL A 128 -20.38 4.88 11.30
N ILE A 129 -20.41 6.20 11.12
CA ILE A 129 -21.11 7.13 12.02
C ILE A 129 -22.62 6.89 12.02
N SER A 130 -23.23 6.68 10.83
CA SER A 130 -24.65 6.39 10.70
C SER A 130 -25.05 5.12 11.47
N ILE A 131 -24.26 4.05 11.29
CA ILE A 131 -24.51 2.78 11.98
C ILE A 131 -24.32 2.93 13.51
N HIS A 132 -23.25 3.60 13.93
CA HIS A 132 -22.99 3.89 15.34
C HIS A 132 -24.20 4.60 16.00
N LYS A 133 -24.70 5.66 15.35
CA LYS A 133 -25.86 6.44 15.86
C LYS A 133 -27.15 5.62 15.88
N THR A 134 -27.37 4.79 14.87
CA THR A 134 -28.61 4.00 14.74
C THR A 134 -28.63 2.78 15.67
N THR A 135 -27.49 2.08 15.75
CA THR A 135 -27.40 0.82 16.50
C THR A 135 -26.93 0.99 17.94
N LYS A 136 -26.40 2.17 18.29
CA LYS A 136 -25.76 2.47 19.59
C LYS A 136 -24.57 1.56 19.94
N GLN A 137 -24.03 0.83 18.93
CA GLN A 137 -22.83 0.03 19.13
C GLN A 137 -21.58 0.93 19.23
N ASN A 138 -20.57 0.45 19.96
CA ASN A 138 -19.29 1.17 20.06
C ASN A 138 -18.69 1.38 18.67
N ILE A 139 -18.28 2.61 18.34
CA ILE A 139 -17.75 2.98 17.03
C ILE A 139 -16.51 2.17 16.66
N LEU A 140 -15.67 1.78 17.62
CA LEU A 140 -14.47 0.97 17.39
C LEU A 140 -14.82 -0.43 16.85
N LEU A 141 -15.96 -0.99 17.29
CA LEU A 141 -16.42 -2.29 16.83
C LEU A 141 -16.81 -2.28 15.34
N ILE A 142 -17.19 -1.10 14.84
CA ILE A 142 -17.60 -0.89 13.44
C ILE A 142 -16.42 -0.43 12.60
N ALA A 143 -15.67 0.54 13.09
CA ALA A 143 -14.62 1.21 12.33
C ALA A 143 -13.34 0.38 12.20
N LEU A 144 -12.84 -0.22 13.30
CA LEU A 144 -11.54 -0.92 13.27
C LEU A 144 -11.49 -2.07 12.28
N PRO A 145 -12.54 -2.91 12.10
CA PRO A 145 -12.53 -3.94 11.06
C PRO A 145 -12.44 -3.36 9.64
N ALA A 146 -13.17 -2.28 9.36
CA ALA A 146 -13.10 -1.61 8.06
C ALA A 146 -11.71 -1.03 7.79
N ILE A 147 -11.15 -0.36 8.79
CA ILE A 147 -9.81 0.24 8.74
C ILE A 147 -8.73 -0.84 8.59
N ALA A 148 -8.85 -1.98 9.29
CA ALA A 148 -7.93 -3.10 9.11
C ALA A 148 -7.93 -3.64 7.68
N GLY A 149 -9.13 -3.80 7.08
CA GLY A 149 -9.26 -4.22 5.69
C GLY A 149 -8.62 -3.23 4.72
N LEU A 150 -8.90 -1.93 4.89
CA LEU A 150 -8.31 -0.86 4.07
C LEU A 150 -6.79 -0.82 4.20
N SER A 151 -6.26 -0.83 5.42
CA SER A 151 -4.83 -0.65 5.68
C SER A 151 -4.00 -1.82 5.19
N VAL A 152 -4.41 -3.05 5.47
CA VAL A 152 -3.63 -4.23 5.07
C VAL A 152 -3.54 -4.36 3.56
N VAL A 153 -4.63 -4.05 2.85
CA VAL A 153 -4.65 -4.06 1.38
C VAL A 153 -3.78 -2.94 0.83
N HIS A 154 -3.89 -1.74 1.39
CA HIS A 154 -3.07 -0.60 1.00
C HIS A 154 -1.56 -0.86 1.18
N GLY A 155 -1.16 -1.54 2.24
CA GLY A 155 0.26 -1.82 2.52
C GLY A 155 0.87 -2.96 1.72
N LEU A 156 0.07 -4.00 1.38
CA LEU A 156 0.62 -5.26 0.88
C LEU A 156 0.09 -5.71 -0.49
N VAL A 157 -1.10 -5.27 -0.91
CA VAL A 157 -1.76 -5.84 -2.10
C VAL A 157 -1.56 -4.95 -3.33
N PRO A 158 -1.03 -5.47 -4.45
CA PRO A 158 -1.10 -4.75 -5.73
C PRO A 158 -2.57 -4.48 -6.13
N PRO A 159 -2.87 -3.36 -6.79
CA PRO A 159 -1.98 -2.41 -7.44
C PRO A 159 -1.59 -1.19 -6.58
N HIS A 160 -1.58 -1.29 -5.26
CA HIS A 160 -1.15 -0.17 -4.43
C HIS A 160 0.31 0.25 -4.68
N PRO A 161 0.62 1.57 -4.58
CA PRO A 161 1.90 2.12 -4.99
C PRO A 161 3.08 1.43 -4.33
N GLY A 162 3.04 1.25 -3.01
CA GLY A 162 4.12 0.63 -2.27
C GLY A 162 4.46 -0.77 -2.77
N ALA A 163 3.45 -1.65 -2.86
CA ALA A 163 3.62 -3.03 -3.32
C ALA A 163 4.15 -3.07 -4.77
N ILE A 164 3.60 -2.25 -5.66
CA ILE A 164 4.05 -2.17 -7.05
C ILE A 164 5.50 -1.71 -7.16
N VAL A 165 5.93 -0.74 -6.34
CA VAL A 165 7.33 -0.29 -6.29
C VAL A 165 8.25 -1.43 -5.90
N ALA A 166 7.95 -2.15 -4.83
CA ALA A 166 8.75 -3.28 -4.38
C ALA A 166 8.80 -4.40 -5.43
N ILE A 167 7.67 -4.70 -6.09
CA ILE A 167 7.61 -5.66 -7.22
C ILE A 167 8.59 -5.24 -8.31
N GLY A 168 8.59 -3.97 -8.72
CA GLY A 168 9.48 -3.45 -9.74
C GLY A 168 10.95 -3.47 -9.32
N ILE A 169 11.24 -3.10 -8.07
CA ILE A 169 12.60 -3.08 -7.52
C ILE A 169 13.18 -4.49 -7.40
N TYR A 170 12.42 -5.44 -6.87
CA TYR A 170 12.86 -6.83 -6.69
C TYR A 170 12.68 -7.69 -7.95
N LYS A 171 12.04 -7.17 -9.00
CA LYS A 171 11.68 -7.92 -10.23
C LYS A 171 10.80 -9.14 -9.95
N ALA A 172 9.93 -9.06 -8.94
CA ALA A 172 9.01 -10.13 -8.55
C ALA A 172 7.87 -10.30 -9.55
N ASN A 173 7.26 -11.48 -9.56
CA ASN A 173 6.08 -11.76 -10.39
C ASN A 173 4.82 -11.15 -9.74
N LEU A 174 4.22 -10.15 -10.39
CA LEU A 174 3.06 -9.44 -9.88
C LEU A 174 1.86 -10.37 -9.59
N GLY A 175 1.59 -11.34 -10.46
CA GLY A 175 0.46 -12.27 -10.28
C GLY A 175 0.63 -13.14 -9.04
N LYS A 176 1.84 -13.66 -8.80
CA LYS A 176 2.14 -14.42 -7.57
C LYS A 176 2.08 -13.54 -6.33
N VAL A 177 2.65 -12.32 -6.39
CA VAL A 177 2.55 -11.36 -5.27
C VAL A 177 1.08 -11.08 -4.95
N LEU A 178 0.24 -10.85 -5.97
CA LEU A 178 -1.19 -10.61 -5.78
C LEU A 178 -1.87 -11.81 -5.09
N LEU A 179 -1.62 -13.02 -5.55
CA LEU A 179 -2.23 -14.23 -4.95
C LEU A 179 -1.77 -14.44 -3.50
N TYR A 180 -0.47 -14.39 -3.26
CA TYR A 180 0.09 -14.59 -1.91
C TYR A 180 -0.35 -13.48 -0.95
N SER A 181 -0.32 -12.23 -1.40
CA SER A 181 -0.74 -11.11 -0.57
C SER A 181 -2.23 -11.16 -0.22
N LEU A 182 -3.12 -11.53 -1.16
CA LEU A 182 -4.54 -11.67 -0.86
C LEU A 182 -4.81 -12.71 0.24
N ILE A 183 -4.11 -13.85 0.20
CA ILE A 183 -4.24 -14.90 1.22
C ILE A 183 -3.74 -14.39 2.57
N ILE A 184 -2.50 -13.89 2.62
CA ILE A 184 -1.85 -13.46 3.86
C ILE A 184 -2.62 -12.29 4.49
N THR A 185 -2.99 -11.28 3.70
CA THR A 185 -3.69 -10.08 4.18
C THR A 185 -5.09 -10.37 4.67
N PHE A 186 -5.80 -11.33 4.07
CA PHE A 186 -7.13 -11.71 4.50
C PHE A 186 -7.09 -12.29 5.93
N PHE A 187 -6.17 -13.19 6.22
CA PHE A 187 -5.99 -13.73 7.57
C PHE A 187 -5.51 -12.68 8.58
N ALA A 188 -4.57 -11.82 8.18
CA ALA A 188 -4.11 -10.73 9.02
C ALA A 188 -5.26 -9.77 9.37
N ALA A 189 -6.09 -9.43 8.40
CA ALA A 189 -7.24 -8.54 8.59
C ALA A 189 -8.33 -9.15 9.49
N ILE A 190 -8.54 -10.46 9.46
CA ILE A 190 -9.47 -11.15 10.39
C ILE A 190 -9.02 -10.96 11.84
N ILE A 191 -7.74 -11.14 12.12
CA ILE A 191 -7.21 -11.10 13.47
C ILE A 191 -7.13 -9.66 13.97
N ALA A 192 -6.51 -8.75 13.19
CA ALA A 192 -6.35 -7.36 13.56
C ALA A 192 -7.65 -6.53 13.42
N GLY A 193 -8.62 -6.98 12.64
CA GLY A 193 -9.93 -6.33 12.51
C GLY A 193 -10.97 -6.86 13.48
N PRO A 194 -11.86 -7.77 13.09
CA PRO A 194 -13.00 -8.20 13.93
C PRO A 194 -12.61 -8.78 15.28
N ILE A 195 -11.55 -9.58 15.36
CA ILE A 195 -11.14 -10.23 16.63
C ILE A 195 -10.59 -9.18 17.58
N PHE A 196 -9.65 -8.35 17.12
CA PHE A 196 -9.09 -7.28 17.92
C PHE A 196 -10.15 -6.23 18.31
N ALA A 197 -11.02 -5.83 17.37
CA ALA A 197 -12.10 -4.88 17.64
C ALA A 197 -13.04 -5.38 18.75
N LYS A 198 -13.41 -6.69 18.75
CA LYS A 198 -14.22 -7.30 19.82
C LYS A 198 -13.52 -7.33 21.19
N TRP A 199 -12.20 -7.29 21.20
CA TRP A 199 -11.42 -7.25 22.43
C TRP A 199 -11.22 -5.82 22.95
N ILE A 200 -10.86 -4.87 22.05
CA ILE A 200 -10.45 -3.53 22.45
C ILE A 200 -11.65 -2.61 22.76
N HIS A 201 -12.81 -2.75 22.07
CA HIS A 201 -13.98 -1.89 22.30
C HIS A 201 -14.53 -1.96 23.74
N LYS A 202 -14.22 -3.03 24.47
CA LYS A 202 -14.58 -3.18 25.90
C LYS A 202 -13.63 -2.42 26.84
N ARG A 203 -12.45 -2.01 26.33
CA ARG A 203 -11.37 -1.38 27.11
C ARG A 203 -11.13 0.08 26.74
N VAL A 204 -11.56 0.46 25.56
CA VAL A 204 -11.45 1.83 25.04
C VAL A 204 -12.84 2.29 24.63
N ILE A 205 -13.30 3.34 25.28
CA ILE A 205 -14.53 4.06 24.93
C ILE A 205 -14.07 5.45 24.50
N PRO A 206 -14.29 5.86 23.25
CA PRO A 206 -13.87 7.18 22.77
C PRO A 206 -14.40 8.29 23.66
N GLU A 207 -13.52 9.22 24.06
CA GLU A 207 -13.87 10.33 24.97
C GLU A 207 -14.66 11.43 24.24
N ASN A 208 -14.44 11.59 22.93
CA ASN A 208 -15.07 12.64 22.13
C ASN A 208 -16.09 12.06 21.15
N GLU A 209 -17.01 12.90 20.69
CA GLU A 209 -17.88 12.52 19.58
C GLU A 209 -17.09 12.48 18.26
N PRO A 210 -17.42 11.51 17.37
CA PRO A 210 -16.81 11.44 16.05
C PRO A 210 -17.02 12.72 15.26
N GLU A 211 -16.00 13.18 14.54
CA GLU A 211 -16.12 14.38 13.70
C GLU A 211 -17.12 14.16 12.56
N LEU A 212 -18.17 14.99 12.55
CA LEU A 212 -19.18 14.97 11.50
C LEU A 212 -18.63 15.64 10.22
N ILE A 213 -17.94 14.89 9.39
CA ILE A 213 -17.67 15.37 8.04
C ILE A 213 -19.04 15.45 7.32
N ARG A 214 -19.48 16.65 7.01
CA ARG A 214 -20.61 16.88 6.12
C ARG A 214 -20.18 16.48 4.71
N VAL A 215 -20.17 15.19 4.45
CA VAL A 215 -20.13 14.71 3.07
C VAL A 215 -21.42 15.20 2.43
N ASN A 216 -21.29 16.09 1.46
CA ASN A 216 -22.41 16.64 0.72
C ASN A 216 -23.00 15.52 -0.16
N THR A 217 -23.68 14.58 0.47
CA THR A 217 -24.49 13.55 -0.19
C THR A 217 -25.74 14.24 -0.74
N LYS A 218 -25.55 15.11 -1.75
CA LYS A 218 -26.64 15.36 -2.68
C LYS A 218 -27.09 13.98 -3.11
N SER A 219 -28.37 13.71 -3.06
CA SER A 219 -29.01 12.43 -3.37
C SER A 219 -28.69 11.98 -4.80
N LYS A 220 -27.44 11.56 -5.03
CA LYS A 220 -27.04 10.91 -6.28
C LYS A 220 -27.60 9.50 -6.22
N LYS A 221 -28.23 9.07 -7.29
CA LYS A 221 -28.67 7.69 -7.46
C LYS A 221 -27.41 6.80 -7.42
N LEU A 222 -27.31 5.94 -6.40
CA LEU A 222 -26.17 5.06 -6.28
C LEU A 222 -26.13 4.07 -7.45
N PRO A 223 -24.94 3.69 -7.94
CA PRO A 223 -24.80 2.68 -9.00
C PRO A 223 -25.33 1.32 -8.52
N GLY A 224 -25.77 0.47 -9.43
CA GLY A 224 -26.21 -0.88 -9.10
C GLY A 224 -25.07 -1.71 -8.47
N ILE A 225 -25.41 -2.56 -7.50
CA ILE A 225 -24.41 -3.35 -6.73
C ILE A 225 -23.52 -4.21 -7.63
N GLY A 226 -24.09 -4.91 -8.62
CA GLY A 226 -23.32 -5.75 -9.54
C GLY A 226 -22.31 -4.94 -10.38
N VAL A 227 -22.69 -3.73 -10.80
CA VAL A 227 -21.80 -2.81 -11.52
C VAL A 227 -20.67 -2.32 -10.60
N SER A 228 -20.99 -2.00 -9.34
CA SER A 228 -19.99 -1.57 -8.37
C SER A 228 -18.94 -2.66 -8.13
N PHE A 229 -19.35 -3.90 -7.89
CA PHE A 229 -18.43 -5.04 -7.75
C PHE A 229 -17.62 -5.29 -9.03
N LEU A 230 -18.29 -5.27 -10.19
CA LEU A 230 -17.61 -5.49 -11.47
C LEU A 230 -16.45 -4.50 -11.64
N VAL A 231 -16.71 -3.21 -11.49
CA VAL A 231 -15.68 -2.17 -11.71
C VAL A 231 -14.55 -2.27 -10.68
N ILE A 232 -14.88 -2.53 -9.41
CA ILE A 232 -13.90 -2.66 -8.33
C ILE A 232 -12.95 -3.84 -8.57
N LEU A 233 -13.51 -5.00 -8.90
CA LEU A 233 -12.75 -6.24 -9.00
C LEU A 233 -12.15 -6.47 -10.39
N LEU A 234 -12.61 -5.74 -11.42
CA LEU A 234 -12.19 -5.94 -12.81
C LEU A 234 -10.67 -5.97 -13.01
N PRO A 235 -9.87 -5.01 -12.50
CA PRO A 235 -8.42 -5.05 -12.70
C PRO A 235 -7.79 -6.27 -12.05
N VAL A 236 -8.22 -6.63 -10.85
CA VAL A 236 -7.72 -7.82 -10.13
C VAL A 236 -8.11 -9.10 -10.86
N MET A 237 -9.35 -9.21 -11.33
CA MET A 237 -9.79 -10.37 -12.10
C MET A 237 -8.96 -10.57 -13.36
N LEU A 238 -8.69 -9.50 -14.10
CA LEU A 238 -7.85 -9.56 -15.31
C LEU A 238 -6.41 -9.98 -14.99
N MET A 239 -5.82 -9.45 -13.91
CA MET A 239 -4.48 -9.83 -13.46
C MET A 239 -4.40 -11.29 -13.00
N VAL A 240 -5.40 -11.76 -12.24
CA VAL A 240 -5.48 -13.17 -11.79
C VAL A 240 -5.65 -14.10 -12.98
N LEU A 241 -6.50 -13.74 -13.96
CA LEU A 241 -6.65 -14.53 -15.20
C LEU A 241 -5.34 -14.66 -15.96
N ALA A 242 -4.57 -13.57 -16.07
CA ALA A 242 -3.25 -13.61 -16.72
C ALA A 242 -2.25 -14.46 -15.92
N ALA A 243 -2.26 -14.38 -14.59
CA ALA A 243 -1.40 -15.20 -13.73
C ALA A 243 -1.75 -16.70 -13.83
N ALA A 244 -3.02 -17.03 -14.02
CA ALA A 244 -3.49 -18.42 -14.20
C ALA A 244 -3.27 -18.96 -15.63
N ALA A 245 -3.11 -18.10 -16.63
CA ALA A 245 -3.00 -18.49 -18.03
C ALA A 245 -1.92 -19.56 -18.34
N PRO A 246 -0.71 -19.54 -17.73
CA PRO A 246 0.29 -20.59 -17.96
C PRO A 246 -0.11 -22.00 -17.52
N TYR A 247 -1.09 -22.11 -16.64
CA TYR A 247 -1.56 -23.40 -16.10
C TYR A 247 -2.77 -23.97 -16.86
N VAL A 248 -3.24 -23.26 -17.90
CA VAL A 248 -4.37 -23.66 -18.74
C VAL A 248 -3.87 -23.94 -20.15
N PRO A 249 -4.31 -25.00 -20.83
CA PRO A 249 -3.90 -25.32 -22.20
C PRO A 249 -4.53 -24.34 -23.21
N LEU A 250 -3.92 -23.16 -23.32
CA LEU A 250 -4.33 -22.11 -24.26
C LEU A 250 -3.47 -22.15 -25.52
N SER A 251 -4.03 -21.75 -26.66
CA SER A 251 -3.22 -21.48 -27.86
C SER A 251 -2.24 -20.33 -27.60
N THR A 252 -1.09 -20.35 -28.28
CA THR A 252 -0.04 -19.33 -28.11
C THR A 252 -0.58 -17.89 -28.31
N THR A 253 -1.48 -17.70 -29.27
CA THR A 253 -2.10 -16.39 -29.50
C THR A 253 -3.01 -15.97 -28.35
N LEU A 254 -3.85 -16.88 -27.88
CA LEU A 254 -4.76 -16.58 -26.76
C LEU A 254 -3.98 -16.32 -25.46
N MET A 255 -2.91 -17.08 -25.20
CA MET A 255 -1.99 -16.85 -24.09
C MET A 255 -1.42 -15.42 -24.12
N LYS A 256 -0.90 -14.99 -25.27
CA LYS A 256 -0.36 -13.63 -25.43
C LYS A 256 -1.43 -12.54 -25.20
N MET A 257 -2.66 -12.76 -25.69
CA MET A 257 -3.77 -11.82 -25.49
C MET A 257 -4.18 -11.72 -24.01
N VAL A 258 -4.33 -12.84 -23.32
CA VAL A 258 -4.69 -12.87 -21.90
C VAL A 258 -3.59 -12.21 -21.07
N THR A 259 -2.32 -12.50 -21.34
CA THR A 259 -1.19 -11.87 -20.65
C THR A 259 -1.15 -10.36 -20.89
N LEU A 260 -1.43 -9.89 -22.10
CA LEU A 260 -1.49 -8.46 -22.42
C LEU A 260 -2.64 -7.77 -21.66
N ILE A 261 -3.85 -8.33 -21.74
CA ILE A 261 -5.05 -7.74 -21.09
C ILE A 261 -4.90 -7.72 -19.56
N GLY A 262 -4.28 -8.74 -18.99
CA GLY A 262 -4.02 -8.80 -17.54
C GLY A 262 -2.74 -8.09 -17.10
N SER A 263 -1.99 -7.45 -18.01
CA SER A 263 -0.90 -6.57 -17.59
C SER A 263 -1.45 -5.38 -16.80
N PRO A 264 -0.76 -4.92 -15.73
CA PRO A 264 -1.33 -3.93 -14.80
C PRO A 264 -1.86 -2.67 -15.45
N ILE A 265 -1.10 -2.11 -16.41
CA ILE A 265 -1.49 -0.88 -17.12
C ILE A 265 -2.76 -1.12 -17.94
N ILE A 266 -2.84 -2.22 -18.68
CA ILE A 266 -4.01 -2.50 -19.53
C ILE A 266 -5.22 -2.86 -18.68
N ALA A 267 -5.06 -3.68 -17.66
CA ALA A 267 -6.14 -4.06 -16.74
C ALA A 267 -6.75 -2.83 -16.04
N LEU A 268 -5.92 -1.93 -15.52
CA LEU A 268 -6.37 -0.68 -14.91
C LEU A 268 -6.98 0.29 -15.92
N LEU A 269 -6.44 0.37 -17.14
CA LEU A 269 -7.01 1.20 -18.21
C LEU A 269 -8.42 0.73 -18.59
N ILE A 270 -8.61 -0.58 -18.76
CA ILE A 270 -9.93 -1.19 -19.00
C ILE A 270 -10.88 -0.87 -17.84
N ALA A 271 -10.42 -1.01 -16.60
CA ALA A 271 -11.23 -0.69 -15.42
C ALA A 271 -11.58 0.79 -15.33
N CYS A 272 -10.68 1.71 -15.69
CA CYS A 272 -10.96 3.15 -15.77
C CYS A 272 -12.04 3.45 -16.81
N PHE A 273 -11.97 2.87 -18.01
CA PHE A 273 -13.02 3.04 -19.02
C PHE A 273 -14.35 2.45 -18.58
N ALA A 274 -14.34 1.29 -17.93
CA ALA A 274 -15.54 0.72 -17.31
C ALA A 274 -16.12 1.66 -16.24
N ALA A 275 -15.27 2.25 -15.39
CA ALA A 275 -15.69 3.23 -14.39
C ALA A 275 -16.28 4.49 -15.03
N PHE A 276 -15.62 5.06 -16.05
CA PHE A 276 -16.16 6.23 -16.78
C PHE A 276 -17.52 5.96 -17.40
N TYR A 277 -17.71 4.77 -17.98
CA TYR A 277 -18.98 4.41 -18.59
C TYR A 277 -20.05 4.07 -17.55
N PHE A 278 -19.78 3.10 -16.68
CA PHE A 278 -20.80 2.56 -15.77
C PHE A 278 -21.04 3.43 -14.53
N LEU A 279 -19.98 4.01 -13.97
CA LEU A 279 -20.05 4.84 -12.77
C LEU A 279 -20.14 6.35 -13.11
N GLY A 280 -19.76 6.74 -14.32
CA GLY A 280 -19.83 8.11 -14.82
C GLY A 280 -21.06 8.33 -15.70
N PHE A 281 -20.93 8.07 -17.01
CA PHE A 281 -21.95 8.42 -18.00
C PHE A 281 -23.32 7.83 -17.71
N ARG A 282 -23.43 6.56 -17.32
CA ARG A 282 -24.70 5.93 -16.97
C ARG A 282 -25.35 6.50 -15.70
N GLN A 283 -24.58 7.18 -14.85
CA GLN A 283 -25.07 7.88 -13.65
C GLN A 283 -25.35 9.37 -13.90
N GLY A 284 -25.27 9.82 -15.16
CA GLY A 284 -25.52 11.21 -15.54
C GLY A 284 -24.35 12.18 -15.25
N ILE A 285 -23.16 11.65 -14.99
CA ILE A 285 -21.94 12.47 -14.85
C ILE A 285 -21.46 12.84 -16.26
N ASP A 286 -21.34 14.13 -16.54
CA ASP A 286 -20.94 14.61 -17.86
C ASP A 286 -19.43 14.48 -18.10
N LYS A 287 -19.02 14.70 -19.36
CA LYS A 287 -17.60 14.62 -19.77
C LYS A 287 -16.71 15.62 -19.01
N LYS A 288 -17.23 16.81 -18.70
CA LYS A 288 -16.46 17.85 -17.98
C LYS A 288 -16.20 17.43 -16.55
N ALA A 289 -17.22 16.86 -15.88
CA ALA A 289 -17.09 16.36 -14.52
C ALA A 289 -16.13 15.16 -14.46
N ILE A 290 -16.19 14.20 -15.41
CA ILE A 290 -15.23 13.08 -15.49
C ILE A 290 -13.80 13.59 -15.70
N LYS A 291 -13.60 14.58 -16.60
CA LYS A 291 -12.31 15.21 -16.80
C LYS A 291 -11.80 15.84 -15.50
N LYS A 292 -12.65 16.59 -14.80
CA LYS A 292 -12.29 17.20 -13.52
C LYS A 292 -11.92 16.16 -12.46
N VAL A 293 -12.72 15.09 -12.31
CA VAL A 293 -12.39 13.98 -11.39
C VAL A 293 -11.02 13.38 -11.72
N THR A 294 -10.72 13.22 -13.01
CA THR A 294 -9.40 12.72 -13.47
C THR A 294 -8.29 13.68 -13.09
N GLU A 295 -8.44 14.98 -13.37
CA GLU A 295 -7.44 16.00 -13.02
C GLU A 295 -7.23 16.10 -11.51
N ASP A 296 -8.30 16.16 -10.71
CA ASP A 296 -8.25 16.23 -9.26
C ASP A 296 -7.61 14.99 -8.62
N SER A 297 -7.70 13.83 -9.28
CA SER A 297 -7.10 12.58 -8.82
C SER A 297 -5.58 12.58 -8.94
N LEU A 298 -5.01 13.42 -9.81
CA LEU A 298 -3.56 13.48 -10.06
C LEU A 298 -2.80 14.33 -9.03
N LEU A 299 -3.46 15.25 -8.36
CA LEU A 299 -2.82 16.15 -7.41
C LEU A 299 -2.10 15.41 -6.26
N PRO A 300 -2.69 14.39 -5.59
CA PRO A 300 -2.00 13.67 -4.53
C PRO A 300 -0.84 12.80 -5.02
N ILE A 301 -0.85 12.39 -6.31
CA ILE A 301 0.17 11.48 -6.86
C ILE A 301 1.54 12.15 -6.98
N GLY A 302 1.60 13.45 -7.20
CA GLY A 302 2.87 14.16 -7.45
C GLY A 302 3.95 13.87 -6.40
N SER A 303 3.58 13.95 -5.13
CA SER A 303 4.47 13.62 -4.01
C SER A 303 4.90 12.14 -4.03
N ILE A 304 3.94 11.23 -4.28
CA ILE A 304 4.20 9.78 -4.31
C ILE A 304 5.18 9.43 -5.44
N VAL A 305 4.94 9.96 -6.64
CA VAL A 305 5.81 9.75 -7.82
C VAL A 305 7.22 10.28 -7.55
N ALA A 306 7.33 11.48 -6.96
CA ALA A 306 8.64 12.05 -6.60
C ALA A 306 9.40 11.14 -5.62
N ILE A 307 8.76 10.67 -4.55
CA ILE A 307 9.36 9.78 -3.54
C ILE A 307 9.80 8.46 -4.18
N ILE A 308 8.95 7.86 -5.00
CA ILE A 308 9.25 6.60 -5.70
C ILE A 308 10.45 6.77 -6.63
N GLY A 309 10.47 7.86 -7.41
CA GLY A 309 11.62 8.18 -8.26
C GLY A 309 12.91 8.31 -7.46
N ALA A 310 12.90 9.08 -6.37
CA ALA A 310 14.07 9.26 -5.51
C ALA A 310 14.53 7.92 -4.88
N GLY A 311 13.59 7.03 -4.50
CA GLY A 311 13.91 5.67 -4.03
C GLY A 311 14.60 4.83 -5.11
N GLY A 312 14.17 4.95 -6.36
CA GLY A 312 14.83 4.33 -7.51
C GLY A 312 16.25 4.86 -7.74
N GLY A 313 16.42 6.17 -7.64
CA GLY A 313 17.74 6.83 -7.68
C GLY A 313 18.67 6.35 -6.57
N PHE A 314 18.16 6.29 -5.32
CA PHE A 314 18.92 5.76 -4.19
C PHE A 314 19.33 4.29 -4.37
N LYS A 315 18.42 3.44 -4.86
CA LYS A 315 18.71 2.06 -5.22
C LYS A 315 19.87 1.97 -6.23
N GLN A 316 19.83 2.75 -7.31
CA GLN A 316 20.85 2.71 -8.34
C GLN A 316 22.23 3.12 -7.80
N ILE A 317 22.27 4.18 -6.98
CA ILE A 317 23.50 4.60 -6.30
C ILE A 317 24.03 3.50 -5.36
N LEU A 318 23.18 2.79 -4.61
CA LEU A 318 23.59 1.65 -3.79
C LEU A 318 24.23 0.53 -4.63
N ILE A 319 23.68 0.25 -5.81
CA ILE A 319 24.24 -0.76 -6.73
C ILE A 319 25.58 -0.31 -7.27
N ASP A 320 25.65 0.90 -7.85
CA ASP A 320 26.84 1.39 -8.56
C ASP A 320 28.01 1.73 -7.61
N SER A 321 27.71 2.05 -6.34
CA SER A 321 28.74 2.27 -5.29
C SER A 321 29.37 0.97 -4.77
N GLY A 322 28.86 -0.21 -5.17
CA GLY A 322 29.34 -1.51 -4.71
C GLY A 322 28.94 -1.88 -3.27
N VAL A 323 28.10 -1.07 -2.63
CA VAL A 323 27.56 -1.33 -1.28
C VAL A 323 26.82 -2.67 -1.22
N GLY A 324 26.11 -3.03 -2.29
CA GLY A 324 25.36 -4.29 -2.36
C GLY A 324 26.26 -5.51 -2.11
N ASN A 325 27.46 -5.54 -2.70
CA ASN A 325 28.42 -6.62 -2.49
C ASN A 325 28.97 -6.65 -1.05
N ALA A 326 29.18 -5.48 -0.44
CA ALA A 326 29.64 -5.39 0.94
C ALA A 326 28.60 -5.92 1.94
N ILE A 327 27.32 -5.60 1.70
CA ILE A 327 26.20 -6.08 2.52
C ILE A 327 25.97 -7.59 2.32
N ALA A 328 26.05 -8.10 1.08
CA ALA A 328 25.92 -9.53 0.80
C ALA A 328 26.96 -10.37 1.56
N GLN A 329 28.24 -9.96 1.54
CA GLN A 329 29.28 -10.62 2.29
C GLN A 329 29.07 -10.60 3.81
N MET A 330 28.48 -9.51 4.34
CA MET A 330 28.15 -9.44 5.76
C MET A 330 26.93 -10.30 6.12
N SER A 331 25.94 -10.38 5.25
CA SER A 331 24.73 -11.18 5.43
C SER A 331 25.05 -12.69 5.47
N GLU A 332 26.04 -13.17 4.70
CA GLU A 332 26.53 -14.54 4.79
C GLU A 332 27.07 -14.87 6.19
N HIS A 333 27.70 -13.89 6.87
CA HIS A 333 28.21 -14.08 8.24
C HIS A 333 27.10 -13.99 9.31
N LEU A 334 26.02 -13.26 9.06
CA LEU A 334 24.93 -13.05 10.04
C LEU A 334 23.83 -14.11 9.94
N ALA A 335 23.84 -14.97 8.92
CA ALA A 335 22.82 -15.99 8.64
C ALA A 335 21.35 -15.47 8.68
N LEU A 336 21.14 -14.18 8.44
CA LEU A 336 19.80 -13.58 8.39
C LEU A 336 19.17 -13.79 7.01
N SER A 337 17.97 -14.34 6.99
CA SER A 337 17.18 -14.42 5.77
C SER A 337 16.91 -13.02 5.21
N PRO A 338 17.09 -12.77 3.90
CA PRO A 338 16.71 -11.50 3.26
C PRO A 338 15.25 -11.08 3.53
N ILE A 339 14.34 -12.03 3.69
CA ILE A 339 12.94 -11.80 4.04
C ILE A 339 12.81 -11.16 5.43
N VAL A 340 13.55 -11.68 6.42
CA VAL A 340 13.58 -11.12 7.78
C VAL A 340 14.24 -9.74 7.77
N LEU A 341 15.32 -9.58 7.05
CA LEU A 341 16.02 -8.30 6.93
C LEU A 341 15.13 -7.23 6.31
N ALA A 342 14.42 -7.54 5.23
CA ALA A 342 13.51 -6.62 4.57
C ALA A 342 12.39 -6.14 5.50
N PHE A 343 11.80 -7.06 6.26
CA PHE A 343 10.80 -6.74 7.27
C PHE A 343 11.35 -5.79 8.35
N MET A 344 12.52 -6.08 8.89
CA MET A 344 13.15 -5.26 9.94
C MET A 344 13.53 -3.87 9.44
N VAL A 345 14.17 -3.78 8.27
CA VAL A 345 14.57 -2.49 7.67
C VAL A 345 13.35 -1.63 7.37
N ALA A 346 12.32 -2.20 6.76
CA ALA A 346 11.07 -1.49 6.50
C ALA A 346 10.40 -1.01 7.79
N GLY A 347 10.35 -1.85 8.83
CA GLY A 347 9.79 -1.50 10.13
C GLY A 347 10.54 -0.36 10.82
N LEU A 348 11.86 -0.39 10.83
CA LEU A 348 12.68 0.68 11.40
C LEU A 348 12.46 2.02 10.67
N ILE A 349 12.45 2.00 9.34
CA ILE A 349 12.20 3.20 8.54
C ILE A 349 10.77 3.69 8.77
N ARG A 350 9.79 2.80 8.85
CA ARG A 350 8.39 3.12 9.13
C ARG A 350 8.24 3.85 10.46
N ILE A 351 8.81 3.32 11.53
CA ILE A 351 8.78 3.94 12.86
C ILE A 351 9.41 5.33 12.81
N ALA A 352 10.52 5.47 12.09
CA ALA A 352 11.24 6.74 12.01
C ALA A 352 10.52 7.80 11.16
N THR A 353 10.00 7.42 9.98
CA THR A 353 9.46 8.37 8.98
C THR A 353 7.95 8.58 9.05
N GLY A 354 7.22 7.64 9.61
CA GLY A 354 5.75 7.69 9.67
C GLY A 354 5.04 7.38 8.35
N SER A 355 5.75 7.07 7.27
CA SER A 355 5.17 6.82 5.95
C SER A 355 5.41 5.39 5.49
N ALA A 356 4.33 4.63 5.25
CA ALA A 356 4.42 3.26 4.73
C ALA A 356 5.07 3.24 3.33
N THR A 357 4.70 4.16 2.45
CA THR A 357 5.26 4.25 1.09
C THR A 357 6.76 4.55 1.11
N VAL A 358 7.20 5.50 1.95
CA VAL A 358 8.63 5.83 2.11
C VAL A 358 9.39 4.63 2.68
N ALA A 359 8.84 4.01 3.74
CA ALA A 359 9.47 2.86 4.38
C ALA A 359 9.66 1.70 3.40
N LEU A 360 8.60 1.35 2.67
CA LEU A 360 8.60 0.25 1.72
C LEU A 360 9.57 0.51 0.55
N THR A 361 9.49 1.70 -0.06
CA THR A 361 10.33 2.06 -1.20
C THR A 361 11.81 2.10 -0.83
N THR A 362 12.13 2.72 0.31
CA THR A 362 13.52 2.83 0.80
C THR A 362 14.06 1.47 1.20
N ALA A 363 13.28 0.67 1.94
CA ALA A 363 13.71 -0.68 2.34
C ALA A 363 13.92 -1.58 1.13
N ALA A 364 13.03 -1.54 0.14
CA ALA A 364 13.20 -2.29 -1.10
C ALA A 364 14.48 -1.90 -1.84
N GLY A 365 14.79 -0.60 -1.91
CA GLY A 365 16.04 -0.09 -2.48
C GLY A 365 17.28 -0.61 -1.74
N ILE A 366 17.26 -0.60 -0.42
CA ILE A 366 18.37 -1.07 0.44
C ILE A 366 18.57 -2.57 0.32
N VAL A 367 17.50 -3.35 0.32
CA VAL A 367 17.57 -4.82 0.34
C VAL A 367 17.81 -5.42 -1.06
N SER A 368 17.40 -4.73 -2.13
CA SER A 368 17.54 -5.24 -3.50
C SER A 368 18.96 -5.68 -3.89
N PRO A 369 20.03 -4.93 -3.60
CA PRO A 369 21.40 -5.38 -3.93
C PRO A 369 21.83 -6.66 -3.19
N ILE A 370 21.27 -6.88 -1.99
CA ILE A 370 21.55 -8.10 -1.21
C ILE A 370 20.92 -9.30 -1.90
N VAL A 371 19.66 -9.14 -2.33
CA VAL A 371 18.89 -10.21 -2.97
C VAL A 371 19.44 -10.57 -4.35
N GLU A 372 19.95 -9.60 -5.11
CA GLU A 372 20.59 -9.86 -6.41
C GLU A 372 21.82 -10.79 -6.29
N ASN A 373 22.45 -10.83 -5.11
CA ASN A 373 23.62 -11.67 -4.82
C ASN A 373 23.28 -12.92 -3.97
N THR A 374 22.01 -13.14 -3.63
CA THR A 374 21.59 -14.29 -2.80
C THR A 374 20.68 -15.20 -3.62
N THR A 375 21.03 -16.49 -3.71
CA THR A 375 20.21 -17.49 -4.41
C THR A 375 19.14 -18.06 -3.50
N GLY A 376 18.02 -18.51 -4.09
CA GLY A 376 16.96 -19.22 -3.36
C GLY A 376 15.99 -18.33 -2.57
N VAL A 377 16.03 -17.01 -2.75
CA VAL A 377 15.08 -16.08 -2.12
C VAL A 377 13.79 -16.00 -2.94
N ASN A 378 12.66 -16.24 -2.28
CA ASN A 378 11.35 -16.00 -2.90
C ASN A 378 11.06 -14.49 -2.97
N LEU A 379 11.18 -13.91 -4.17
CA LEU A 379 11.05 -12.47 -4.39
C LEU A 379 9.63 -11.98 -4.13
N GLU A 380 8.64 -12.80 -4.36
CA GLU A 380 7.23 -12.50 -4.13
C GLU A 380 6.95 -12.34 -2.63
N LEU A 381 7.46 -13.25 -1.82
CA LEU A 381 7.35 -13.20 -0.36
C LEU A 381 8.19 -12.06 0.22
N LEU A 382 9.32 -11.74 -0.39
CA LEU A 382 10.13 -10.60 -0.01
C LEU A 382 9.38 -9.27 -0.16
N VAL A 383 8.62 -9.09 -1.25
CA VAL A 383 7.73 -7.92 -1.44
C VAL A 383 6.75 -7.81 -0.27
N ILE A 384 6.08 -8.90 0.08
CA ILE A 384 5.06 -8.93 1.13
C ILE A 384 5.69 -8.69 2.50
N ALA A 385 6.87 -9.26 2.77
CA ALA A 385 7.61 -9.02 4.01
C ALA A 385 8.00 -7.55 4.17
N THR A 386 8.49 -6.92 3.10
CA THR A 386 8.82 -5.48 3.10
C THR A 386 7.57 -4.64 3.36
N GLY A 387 6.44 -4.98 2.73
CA GLY A 387 5.15 -4.34 2.96
C GLY A 387 4.65 -4.53 4.40
N ALA A 388 4.78 -5.73 4.95
CA ALA A 388 4.41 -6.01 6.33
C ALA A 388 5.23 -5.16 7.32
N GLY A 389 6.54 -5.04 7.12
CA GLY A 389 7.39 -4.13 7.90
C GLY A 389 6.95 -2.67 7.78
N ALA A 390 6.54 -2.24 6.60
CA ALA A 390 6.08 -0.86 6.35
C ALA A 390 4.74 -0.50 7.03
N LEU A 391 4.01 -1.44 7.60
CA LEU A 391 2.84 -1.20 8.44
C LEU A 391 3.17 -1.04 9.93
N MET A 392 4.38 -1.48 10.34
CA MET A 392 4.75 -1.58 11.74
C MET A 392 4.64 -0.24 12.48
N PHE A 393 4.02 -0.28 13.64
CA PHE A 393 4.05 0.76 14.67
C PHE A 393 3.71 2.18 14.17
N SER A 394 2.60 2.32 13.42
CA SER A 394 2.08 3.64 13.01
C SER A 394 1.75 4.49 14.24
N HIS A 395 2.33 5.69 14.34
CA HIS A 395 2.17 6.58 15.50
C HIS A 395 2.05 8.07 15.09
N VAL A 396 2.32 8.99 15.99
CA VAL A 396 2.09 10.44 15.82
C VAL A 396 2.80 11.11 14.64
N ASN A 397 3.73 10.45 13.98
CA ASN A 397 4.37 10.94 12.75
C ASN A 397 3.64 10.52 11.48
N ASP A 398 2.58 9.71 11.58
CA ASP A 398 1.78 9.19 10.47
C ASP A 398 0.47 9.96 10.31
N ALA A 399 0.14 10.35 9.08
CA ALA A 399 -1.14 10.99 8.75
C ALA A 399 -2.34 10.07 9.07
N GLY A 400 -2.21 8.76 8.84
CA GLY A 400 -3.25 7.77 9.16
C GLY A 400 -3.60 7.74 10.65
N PHE A 401 -2.59 7.90 11.53
CA PHE A 401 -2.80 8.00 12.97
C PHE A 401 -3.72 9.17 13.34
N TRP A 402 -3.47 10.35 12.76
CA TRP A 402 -4.28 11.54 13.03
C TRP A 402 -5.66 11.45 12.41
N MET A 403 -5.79 10.88 11.21
CA MET A 403 -7.10 10.65 10.58
C MET A 403 -7.98 9.75 11.45
N VAL A 404 -7.43 8.63 11.91
CA VAL A 404 -8.18 7.70 12.79
C VAL A 404 -8.53 8.38 14.12
N LYS A 405 -7.59 9.16 14.69
CA LYS A 405 -7.83 9.94 15.92
C LYS A 405 -9.01 10.88 15.76
N GLU A 406 -8.96 11.77 14.77
CA GLU A 406 -9.98 12.82 14.61
C GLU A 406 -11.33 12.23 14.19
N TYR A 407 -11.34 11.33 13.22
CA TYR A 407 -12.60 10.80 12.67
C TYR A 407 -13.35 9.89 13.64
N LEU A 408 -12.66 9.20 14.53
CA LEU A 408 -13.31 8.34 15.53
C LEU A 408 -13.48 9.01 16.88
N GLY A 409 -13.08 10.28 17.04
CA GLY A 409 -13.17 11.00 18.32
C GLY A 409 -12.22 10.47 19.39
N LEU A 410 -11.04 9.96 19.00
CA LEU A 410 -10.08 9.37 19.91
C LEU A 410 -9.13 10.43 20.48
N THR A 411 -8.68 10.22 21.71
CA THR A 411 -7.49 10.87 22.26
C THR A 411 -6.23 10.24 21.69
N VAL A 412 -5.09 10.93 21.75
CA VAL A 412 -3.79 10.38 21.32
C VAL A 412 -3.50 9.03 22.00
N LYS A 413 -3.78 8.93 23.33
CA LYS A 413 -3.58 7.69 24.11
C LYS A 413 -4.48 6.55 23.61
N GLU A 414 -5.72 6.85 23.27
CA GLU A 414 -6.65 5.86 22.73
C GLU A 414 -6.27 5.42 21.32
N THR A 415 -5.76 6.34 20.50
CA THR A 415 -5.26 6.03 19.16
C THR A 415 -4.05 5.10 19.21
N PHE A 416 -3.13 5.31 20.17
CA PHE A 416 -2.05 4.34 20.41
C PHE A 416 -2.57 2.95 20.80
N LYS A 417 -3.60 2.86 21.65
CA LYS A 417 -4.18 1.58 22.07
C LYS A 417 -4.99 0.88 20.98
N THR A 418 -5.50 1.60 20.01
CA THR A 418 -6.37 1.09 18.95
C THR A 418 -5.64 0.98 17.62
N TRP A 419 -5.35 2.09 16.96
CA TRP A 419 -4.75 2.15 15.65
C TRP A 419 -3.31 1.62 15.62
N THR A 420 -2.43 2.10 16.50
CA THR A 420 -1.03 1.65 16.52
C THR A 420 -0.93 0.15 16.80
N VAL A 421 -1.76 -0.36 17.73
CA VAL A 421 -1.80 -1.81 18.00
C VAL A 421 -2.35 -2.57 16.81
N LEU A 422 -3.40 -2.08 16.14
CA LEU A 422 -3.97 -2.70 14.95
C LEU A 422 -2.92 -2.82 13.82
N GLU A 423 -2.23 -1.73 13.50
CA GLU A 423 -1.18 -1.71 12.48
C GLU A 423 -0.02 -2.66 12.82
N THR A 424 0.39 -2.68 14.09
CA THR A 424 1.42 -3.59 14.56
C THR A 424 0.98 -5.06 14.47
N LEU A 425 -0.28 -5.36 14.81
CA LEU A 425 -0.84 -6.71 14.63
C LEU A 425 -0.88 -7.11 13.15
N LEU A 426 -1.35 -6.22 12.26
CA LEU A 426 -1.33 -6.47 10.81
C LEU A 426 0.07 -6.80 10.33
N SER A 427 1.07 -6.00 10.74
CA SER A 427 2.48 -6.16 10.39
C SER A 427 3.00 -7.55 10.79
N PHE A 428 2.90 -7.91 12.07
CA PHE A 428 3.47 -9.18 12.56
C PHE A 428 2.71 -10.41 12.09
N ILE A 429 1.38 -10.33 11.96
CA ILE A 429 0.59 -11.46 11.46
C ILE A 429 0.86 -11.69 9.97
N ALA A 430 0.94 -10.61 9.17
CA ALA A 430 1.29 -10.72 7.77
C ALA A 430 2.71 -11.29 7.60
N PHE A 431 3.66 -10.82 8.40
CA PHE A 431 5.03 -11.36 8.38
C PHE A 431 5.07 -12.83 8.81
N GLY A 432 4.34 -13.23 9.85
CA GLY A 432 4.18 -14.63 10.23
C GLY A 432 3.59 -15.48 9.11
N GLY A 433 2.62 -14.93 8.38
CA GLY A 433 2.05 -15.55 7.17
C GLY A 433 3.07 -15.71 6.03
N VAL A 434 3.96 -14.73 5.86
CA VAL A 434 5.08 -14.83 4.90
C VAL A 434 6.02 -15.97 5.28
N LEU A 435 6.48 -16.01 6.55
CA LEU A 435 7.38 -17.06 7.01
C LEU A 435 6.75 -18.45 6.92
N LEU A 436 5.44 -18.55 7.20
CA LEU A 436 4.73 -19.81 7.06
C LEU A 436 4.66 -20.23 5.60
N LEU A 437 4.34 -19.33 4.68
CA LEU A 437 4.24 -19.64 3.26
C LEU A 437 5.60 -19.97 2.63
N ASP A 438 6.68 -19.32 3.08
CA ASP A 438 8.06 -19.57 2.64
C ASP A 438 8.55 -21.00 2.91
N MET A 439 7.87 -21.72 3.81
CA MET A 439 8.17 -23.13 4.10
C MET A 439 7.60 -24.10 3.03
N PHE A 440 6.70 -23.62 2.16
CA PHE A 440 5.95 -24.47 1.21
C PHE A 440 6.17 -24.10 -0.26
N VAL A 441 6.79 -22.95 -0.57
CA VAL A 441 6.92 -22.43 -1.95
C VAL A 441 8.35 -22.07 -2.34
#